data_8b9cbf92182bbc7b4e440e688c1f7066
#
_entry.id   8b9cbf92182bbc7b4e440e688c1f7066
#
_cell.length_a   1.000
_cell.length_b   1.000
_cell.length_c   1.000
_cell.angle_alpha   90.00
_cell.angle_beta   90.00
_cell.angle_gamma   90.00
#
_symmetry.space_group_name_H-M   'P 1'
#
loop_
_entity.id
_entity.type
_entity.pdbx_description
1 polymer ?
#
loop_
_entity_poly.entity_id
_entity_poly.type
_entity_poly.pdbx_seq_one_letter_code
_entity_poly.pdbx_strand_id
1 'polypeptide(L)'
;MNKTQLINAIRHEMGEEATLKAATEALNATLAAITKAVVTEKVQIQGFGTFETKRRAARTGRNPLTGKAVKIPESAVVSFKPSAALKGH
;
A
#
# COMPACT_ATOMS: atom_id res chain seq x y z
N MET A 1 11.75 -10.60 0.96
CA MET A 1 11.38 -10.76 -0.47
C MET A 1 11.35 -9.40 -1.14
N ASN A 2 12.05 -9.25 -2.25
CA ASN A 2 12.02 -8.01 -3.02
C ASN A 2 11.01 -8.12 -4.18
N LYS A 3 10.88 -7.05 -4.97
CA LYS A 3 9.93 -7.02 -6.08
C LYS A 3 10.19 -8.12 -7.11
N THR A 4 11.46 -8.37 -7.44
CA THR A 4 11.84 -9.41 -8.40
C THR A 4 11.42 -10.80 -7.91
N GLN A 5 11.66 -11.09 -6.65
CA GLN A 5 11.27 -12.35 -6.04
C GLN A 5 9.73 -12.49 -5.98
N LEU A 6 9.03 -11.40 -5.73
CA LEU A 6 7.57 -11.38 -5.74
C LEU A 6 7.04 -11.67 -7.14
N ILE A 7 7.64 -11.10 -8.18
CA ILE A 7 7.26 -11.36 -9.58
C ILE A 7 7.42 -12.84 -9.91
N ASN A 8 8.52 -13.47 -9.48
CA ASN A 8 8.72 -14.90 -9.68
C ASN A 8 7.66 -15.74 -8.96
N ALA A 9 7.29 -15.35 -7.75
CA ALA A 9 6.25 -16.01 -7.00
C ALA A 9 4.88 -15.88 -7.69
N ILE A 10 4.58 -14.71 -8.23
CA ILE A 10 3.34 -14.47 -8.98
C ILE A 10 3.31 -15.34 -10.22
N ARG A 11 4.41 -15.41 -10.96
CA ARG A 11 4.51 -16.28 -12.13
C ARG A 11 4.21 -17.74 -11.77
N HIS A 12 4.76 -18.19 -10.67
CA HIS A 12 4.54 -19.56 -10.20
C HIS A 12 3.06 -19.80 -9.88
N GLU A 13 2.40 -18.84 -9.22
CA GLU A 13 0.98 -18.94 -8.91
C GLU A 13 0.08 -18.87 -10.15
N MET A 14 0.53 -18.19 -11.21
CA MET A 14 -0.22 -18.10 -12.47
C MET A 14 -0.17 -19.39 -13.28
N GLY A 15 0.82 -20.23 -13.04
CA GLY A 15 1.01 -21.51 -13.74
C GLY A 15 2.30 -21.57 -14.52
N GLU A 16 2.66 -22.78 -14.96
CA GLU A 16 3.94 -23.03 -15.63
C GLU A 16 4.08 -22.33 -16.97
N GLU A 17 2.96 -22.05 -17.65
CA GLU A 17 2.97 -21.37 -18.93
C GLU A 17 3.10 -19.87 -18.84
N ALA A 18 2.96 -19.30 -17.64
CA ALA A 18 3.06 -17.87 -17.45
C ALA A 18 4.50 -17.39 -17.61
N THR A 19 4.67 -16.24 -18.27
CA THR A 19 5.98 -15.63 -18.47
C THR A 19 6.28 -14.62 -17.37
N LEU A 20 7.57 -14.30 -17.21
CA LEU A 20 7.97 -13.23 -16.29
C LEU A 20 7.39 -11.88 -16.71
N LYS A 21 7.26 -11.67 -18.03
CA LYS A 21 6.65 -10.45 -18.56
C LYS A 21 5.20 -10.33 -18.11
N ALA A 22 4.42 -11.40 -18.24
CA ALA A 22 3.01 -11.42 -17.83
C ALA A 22 2.89 -11.18 -16.32
N ALA A 23 3.73 -11.80 -15.50
CA ALA A 23 3.73 -11.60 -14.06
C ALA A 23 4.11 -10.17 -13.68
N THR A 24 5.09 -9.59 -14.37
CA THR A 24 5.51 -8.21 -14.16
C THR A 24 4.38 -7.24 -14.48
N GLU A 25 3.72 -7.43 -15.62
CA GLU A 25 2.59 -6.60 -16.02
C GLU A 25 1.43 -6.73 -15.03
N ALA A 26 1.13 -7.94 -14.58
CA ALA A 26 0.07 -8.18 -13.61
C ALA A 26 0.35 -7.46 -12.29
N LEU A 27 1.57 -7.54 -11.78
CA LEU A 27 1.96 -6.87 -10.54
C LEU A 27 1.89 -5.36 -10.70
N ASN A 28 2.48 -4.82 -11.77
CA ASN A 28 2.49 -3.38 -12.00
C ASN A 28 1.07 -2.83 -12.18
N ALA A 29 0.21 -3.54 -12.90
CA ALA A 29 -1.19 -3.13 -13.07
C ALA A 29 -1.94 -3.14 -11.73
N THR A 30 -1.73 -4.16 -10.92
CA THR A 30 -2.34 -4.27 -9.59
C THR A 30 -1.90 -3.12 -8.68
N LEU A 31 -0.60 -2.86 -8.62
CA LEU A 31 -0.06 -1.79 -7.79
C LEU A 31 -0.54 -0.42 -8.25
N ALA A 32 -0.59 -0.19 -9.57
CA ALA A 32 -1.10 1.05 -10.12
C ALA A 32 -2.58 1.27 -9.79
N ALA A 33 -3.39 0.23 -9.91
CA ALA A 33 -4.81 0.29 -9.59
C ALA A 33 -5.04 0.61 -8.12
N ILE A 34 -4.31 -0.04 -7.22
CA ILE A 34 -4.41 0.22 -5.77
C ILE A 34 -3.98 1.64 -5.46
N THR A 35 -2.86 2.08 -6.02
CA THR A 35 -2.32 3.42 -5.79
C THR A 35 -3.31 4.51 -6.20
N LYS A 36 -3.98 4.34 -7.33
CA LYS A 36 -4.97 5.30 -7.81
C LYS A 36 -6.26 5.26 -7.00
N ALA A 37 -6.74 4.07 -6.67
CA ALA A 37 -8.01 3.90 -5.97
C ALA A 37 -7.93 4.36 -4.51
N VAL A 38 -6.83 4.08 -3.82
CA VAL A 38 -6.70 4.38 -2.40
C VAL A 38 -6.72 5.88 -2.08
N VAL A 39 -6.43 6.71 -3.06
CA VAL A 39 -6.48 8.19 -2.90
C VAL A 39 -7.91 8.66 -2.66
N THR A 40 -8.88 8.01 -3.30
CA THR A 40 -10.29 8.44 -3.28
C THR A 40 -11.19 7.55 -2.44
N GLU A 41 -10.82 6.29 -2.25
CA GLU A 41 -11.65 5.31 -1.52
C GLU A 41 -10.79 4.21 -0.92
N LYS A 42 -11.40 3.45 -0.01
CA LYS A 42 -10.76 2.25 0.54
C LYS A 42 -10.69 1.18 -0.54
N VAL A 43 -9.57 0.46 -0.58
CA VAL A 43 -9.44 -0.71 -1.45
C VAL A 43 -9.54 -1.95 -0.58
N GLN A 44 -10.71 -2.57 -0.57
CA GLN A 44 -10.97 -3.76 0.21
C GLN A 44 -10.82 -5.01 -0.65
N ILE A 45 -9.88 -5.87 -0.28
CA ILE A 45 -9.64 -7.14 -0.95
C ILE A 45 -10.13 -8.24 -0.03
N GLN A 46 -11.24 -8.87 -0.42
CA GLN A 46 -11.88 -9.91 0.39
C GLN A 46 -10.91 -11.07 0.63
N GLY A 47 -10.77 -11.47 1.89
CA GLY A 47 -9.88 -12.55 2.28
C GLY A 47 -8.40 -12.16 2.37
N PHE A 48 -8.07 -10.92 2.09
CA PHE A 48 -6.68 -10.44 2.14
C PHE A 48 -6.52 -9.27 3.11
N GLY A 49 -7.16 -8.16 2.86
CA GLY A 49 -7.06 -6.99 3.72
C GLY A 49 -7.61 -5.74 3.05
N THR A 50 -7.42 -4.62 3.70
CA THR A 50 -7.92 -3.34 3.25
C THR A 50 -6.82 -2.29 3.22
N PHE A 51 -6.68 -1.62 2.09
CA PHE A 51 -5.82 -0.44 1.98
C PHE A 51 -6.69 0.80 2.15
N GLU A 52 -6.26 1.71 3.01
CA GLU A 52 -6.97 2.97 3.21
C GLU A 52 -5.99 4.12 3.40
N THR A 53 -6.43 5.31 3.03
CA THR A 53 -5.64 6.52 3.26
C THR A 53 -6.17 7.23 4.49
N LYS A 54 -5.31 7.45 5.46
CA LYS A 54 -5.61 8.23 6.66
C LYS A 54 -5.06 9.63 6.46
N ARG A 55 -5.91 10.63 6.64
CA ARG A 55 -5.49 12.02 6.55
C ARG A 55 -5.32 12.58 7.94
N ARG A 56 -4.20 13.26 8.13
CA ARG A 56 -3.94 13.99 9.36
C ARG A 56 -4.07 15.48 9.07
N ALA A 57 -4.93 16.14 9.82
CA ALA A 57 -5.13 17.58 9.67
C ALA A 57 -3.85 18.36 9.98
N ALA A 58 -3.69 19.51 9.35
CA ALA A 58 -2.61 20.43 9.66
C ALA A 58 -2.70 20.83 11.15
N ARG A 59 -1.57 20.92 11.80
CA ARG A 59 -1.49 21.30 13.21
C ARG A 59 -0.25 22.14 13.47
N THR A 60 -0.24 22.81 14.60
CA THR A 60 0.93 23.56 15.06
C THR A 60 1.67 22.75 16.10
N GLY A 61 2.94 22.48 15.84
CA GLY A 61 3.82 21.83 16.80
C GLY A 61 4.87 22.81 17.30
N ARG A 62 5.73 22.36 18.19
CA ARG A 62 6.83 23.16 18.73
C ARG A 62 8.16 22.52 18.41
N ASN A 63 9.10 23.31 17.90
CA ASN A 63 10.46 22.83 17.65
C ASN A 63 11.16 22.71 19.02
N PRO A 64 11.60 21.51 19.43
CA PRO A 64 12.24 21.30 20.72
C PRO A 64 13.58 22.01 20.88
N LEU A 65 14.23 22.37 19.77
CA LEU A 65 15.53 23.06 19.81
C LEU A 65 15.41 24.57 19.98
N THR A 66 14.39 25.18 19.36
CA THR A 66 14.24 26.64 19.37
C THR A 66 13.03 27.10 20.18
N GLY A 67 12.13 26.22 20.53
CA GLY A 67 10.88 26.55 21.22
C GLY A 67 9.89 27.30 20.36
N LYS A 68 10.20 27.54 19.08
CA LYS A 68 9.29 28.23 18.17
C LYS A 68 8.21 27.32 17.66
N ALA A 69 7.02 27.88 17.45
CA ALA A 69 5.93 27.15 16.83
C ALA A 69 6.26 26.83 15.38
N VAL A 70 6.04 25.57 15.01
CA VAL A 70 6.24 25.08 13.63
C VAL A 70 4.92 24.58 13.10
N LYS A 71 4.55 25.04 11.91
CA LYS A 71 3.33 24.60 11.26
C LYS A 71 3.58 23.23 10.60
N ILE A 72 2.85 22.22 11.06
CA ILE A 72 2.90 20.87 10.49
C ILE A 72 1.79 20.78 9.44
N PRO A 73 2.12 20.60 8.16
CA PRO A 73 1.12 20.56 7.10
C PRO A 73 0.24 19.31 7.19
N GLU A 74 -0.92 19.37 6.54
CA GLU A 74 -1.78 18.22 6.35
C GLU A 74 -1.01 17.13 5.60
N SER A 75 -1.15 15.89 6.07
CA SER A 75 -0.50 14.75 5.42
C SER A 75 -1.47 13.60 5.23
N ALA A 76 -1.19 12.76 4.24
CA ALA A 76 -1.96 11.56 3.97
C ALA A 76 -1.03 10.35 4.07
N VAL A 77 -1.47 9.31 4.77
CA VAL A 77 -0.70 8.09 4.97
C VAL A 77 -1.55 6.90 4.54
N VAL A 78 -1.01 6.05 3.68
CA VAL A 78 -1.66 4.81 3.26
C VAL A 78 -1.41 3.74 4.32
N SER A 79 -2.49 3.16 4.85
CA SER A 79 -2.43 2.09 5.84
C SER A 79 -3.00 0.81 5.27
N PHE A 80 -2.43 -0.31 5.66
CA PHE A 80 -2.95 -1.62 5.33
C PHE A 80 -3.43 -2.33 6.59
N LYS A 81 -4.68 -2.82 6.54
CA LYS A 81 -5.24 -3.64 7.63
C LYS A 81 -5.45 -5.05 7.09
N PRO A 82 -4.72 -6.05 7.59
CA PRO A 82 -4.93 -7.43 7.14
C PRO A 82 -6.30 -7.94 7.57
N SER A 83 -6.89 -8.78 6.71
CA SER A 83 -8.15 -9.43 7.02
C SER A 83 -7.94 -10.53 8.07
N ALA A 84 -9.03 -11.01 8.68
CA ALA A 84 -8.96 -12.11 9.63
C ALA A 84 -8.35 -13.37 9.00
N ALA A 85 -8.65 -13.62 7.72
CA ALA A 85 -8.10 -14.77 7.00
C ALA A 85 -6.58 -14.69 6.85
N LEU A 86 -6.05 -13.50 6.55
CA LEU A 86 -4.60 -13.30 6.43
C LEU A 86 -3.93 -13.26 7.79
N LYS A 87 -4.58 -12.64 8.77
CA LYS A 87 -4.05 -12.48 10.13
C LYS A 87 -4.03 -13.79 10.92
N GLY A 88 -4.86 -14.75 10.54
CA GLY A 88 -4.98 -16.03 11.22
C GLY A 88 -3.87 -17.05 10.90
N HIS A 89 -2.91 -16.68 10.10
CA HIS A 89 -1.79 -17.56 9.75
C HIS A 89 -0.63 -17.45 10.71
#